data_6ed4126fe2f7eaca530257ef4b8079b2
#
_entry.id   6ed4126fe2f7eaca530257ef4b8079b2
#
_cell.length_a   1.000
_cell.length_b   1.000
_cell.length_c   1.000
_cell.angle_alpha   90.00
_cell.angle_beta   90.00
_cell.angle_gamma   90.00
#
_symmetry.space_group_name_H-M   'P 1'
#
loop_
_entity.id
_entity.type
_entity.pdbx_description
1 polymer ?
#
loop_
_entity_poly.entity_id
_entity_poly.type
_entity_poly.pdbx_seq_one_letter_code
_entity_poly.pdbx_strand_id
1 'polypeptide(L)'
;MKNFFYTFVFCIISQAALSAGNGGGSSEVDYYNEAVSLVKRAGKLETKGKSEKAKKLYSKAFKNLEKANKKDKNNPDIFNYLGFTSRKIGNFEIAEKFYLQGLKIKPDHNGINEYLGELYVQTNQIDKAKERLDVLKNCNCKEYSELELIIKTRGTKIY
;
A
#
# COMPACT_ATOMS: atom_id res chain seq x y z
N MET A 1 44.73 6.76 79.60
CA MET A 1 43.55 7.07 78.80
C MET A 1 43.99 7.05 77.37
N LYS A 2 43.74 5.95 76.64
CA LYS A 2 44.16 5.75 75.24
C LYS A 2 42.94 5.82 74.35
N ASN A 3 42.82 6.85 73.52
CA ASN A 3 41.77 6.99 72.54
C ASN A 3 42.14 6.16 71.34
N PHE A 4 41.28 5.19 71.02
CA PHE A 4 41.38 4.37 69.82
C PHE A 4 40.49 5.02 68.73
N PHE A 5 41.13 5.62 67.73
CA PHE A 5 40.42 6.06 66.54
C PHE A 5 40.21 4.87 65.59
N TYR A 6 38.97 4.46 65.41
CA TYR A 6 38.61 3.55 64.35
C TYR A 6 38.37 4.32 63.06
N THR A 7 39.26 4.19 62.12
CA THR A 7 39.07 4.66 60.76
C THR A 7 38.22 3.65 59.99
N PHE A 8 36.96 4.03 59.72
CA PHE A 8 36.08 3.29 58.86
C PHE A 8 36.46 3.54 57.39
N VAL A 9 37.08 2.56 56.75
CA VAL A 9 37.33 2.58 55.31
C VAL A 9 36.03 2.19 54.62
N PHE A 10 35.35 3.16 53.99
CA PHE A 10 34.16 2.97 53.17
C PHE A 10 34.62 2.47 51.82
N CYS A 11 34.52 1.15 51.57
CA CYS A 11 34.75 0.54 50.27
C CYS A 11 33.52 0.82 49.40
N ILE A 12 33.59 1.82 48.51
CA ILE A 12 32.57 2.08 47.53
C ILE A 12 32.72 1.03 46.42
N ILE A 13 31.89 0.00 46.47
CA ILE A 13 31.75 -0.94 45.36
C ILE A 13 30.84 -0.28 44.33
N SER A 14 31.45 0.29 43.29
CA SER A 14 30.67 0.74 42.13
C SER A 14 30.16 -0.46 41.37
N GLN A 15 28.89 -0.81 41.56
CA GLN A 15 28.18 -1.75 40.70
C GLN A 15 27.94 -1.04 39.36
N ALA A 16 28.76 -1.36 38.36
CA ALA A 16 28.41 -1.09 36.95
C ALA A 16 27.22 -1.97 36.57
N ALA A 17 26.02 -1.40 36.63
CA ALA A 17 24.84 -2.02 36.04
C ALA A 17 25.07 -2.09 34.52
N LEU A 18 25.48 -3.25 34.04
CA LEU A 18 25.32 -3.58 32.61
C LEU A 18 23.82 -3.58 32.31
N SER A 19 23.32 -2.46 31.87
CA SER A 19 22.02 -2.39 31.17
C SER A 19 22.21 -3.11 29.84
N ALA A 20 22.00 -4.43 29.85
CA ALA A 20 21.74 -5.18 28.63
C ALA A 20 20.40 -4.70 28.12
N GLY A 21 20.43 -3.62 27.33
CA GLY A 21 19.29 -3.18 26.55
C GLY A 21 18.97 -4.24 25.53
N ASN A 22 18.12 -5.21 25.94
CA ASN A 22 17.47 -6.14 25.03
C ASN A 22 16.45 -5.34 24.22
N GLY A 23 16.92 -4.56 23.24
CA GLY A 23 16.13 -3.91 22.21
C GLY A 23 15.60 -4.91 21.20
N GLY A 24 14.89 -5.93 21.68
CA GLY A 24 14.03 -6.76 20.87
C GLY A 24 12.78 -5.99 20.49
N GLY A 25 12.92 -4.85 19.80
CA GLY A 25 11.85 -4.22 19.08
C GLY A 25 11.48 -5.17 17.94
N SER A 26 10.43 -5.98 18.11
CA SER A 26 9.74 -6.57 16.97
C SER A 26 9.29 -5.39 16.11
N SER A 27 10.04 -5.11 15.03
CA SER A 27 9.63 -4.10 14.06
C SER A 27 8.25 -4.52 13.58
N GLU A 28 7.23 -3.76 13.97
CA GLU A 28 5.85 -4.04 13.55
C GLU A 28 5.84 -4.10 12.03
N VAL A 29 5.35 -5.22 11.48
CA VAL A 29 5.36 -5.44 10.04
C VAL A 29 4.47 -4.40 9.38
N ASP A 30 5.06 -3.53 8.58
CA ASP A 30 4.34 -2.56 7.76
C ASP A 30 3.78 -3.28 6.51
N TYR A 31 2.61 -3.86 6.69
CA TYR A 31 1.94 -4.61 5.63
C TYR A 31 1.62 -3.76 4.40
N TYR A 32 1.38 -2.46 4.57
CA TYR A 32 1.10 -1.57 3.44
C TYR A 32 2.36 -1.37 2.58
N ASN A 33 3.47 -0.98 3.16
CA ASN A 33 4.72 -0.78 2.41
C ASN A 33 5.27 -2.08 1.81
N GLU A 34 5.09 -3.22 2.51
CA GLU A 34 5.43 -4.52 1.94
C GLU A 34 4.57 -4.83 0.71
N ALA A 35 3.27 -4.56 0.77
CA ALA A 35 2.36 -4.76 -0.37
C ALA A 35 2.73 -3.86 -1.56
N VAL A 36 3.01 -2.57 -1.33
CA VAL A 36 3.45 -1.64 -2.37
C VAL A 36 4.74 -2.13 -3.05
N SER A 37 5.69 -2.65 -2.27
CA SER A 37 6.93 -3.26 -2.79
C SER A 37 6.64 -4.47 -3.69
N LEU A 38 5.71 -5.34 -3.26
CA LEU A 38 5.29 -6.51 -4.05
C LEU A 38 4.61 -6.09 -5.36
N VAL A 39 3.74 -5.07 -5.34
CA VAL A 39 3.10 -4.52 -6.54
C VAL A 39 4.13 -3.99 -7.54
N LYS A 40 5.11 -3.19 -7.08
CA LYS A 40 6.20 -2.70 -7.94
C LYS A 40 7.01 -3.84 -8.58
N ARG A 41 7.28 -4.90 -7.82
CA ARG A 41 7.98 -6.09 -8.34
C ARG A 41 7.12 -6.87 -9.33
N ALA A 42 5.82 -6.97 -9.09
CA ALA A 42 4.87 -7.62 -10.00
C ALA A 42 4.82 -6.88 -11.34
N GLY A 43 4.70 -5.54 -11.35
CA GLY A 43 4.74 -4.73 -12.56
C GLY A 43 6.02 -4.98 -13.39
N LYS A 44 7.20 -5.02 -12.73
CA LYS A 44 8.46 -5.37 -13.41
C LYS A 44 8.47 -6.78 -14.01
N LEU A 45 7.69 -7.71 -13.49
CA LEU A 45 7.55 -9.04 -14.07
C LEU A 45 6.60 -9.04 -15.28
N GLU A 46 5.53 -8.25 -15.23
CA GLU A 46 4.61 -8.06 -16.36
C GLU A 46 5.34 -7.48 -17.57
N THR A 47 6.13 -6.41 -17.38
CA THR A 47 6.92 -5.84 -18.49
C THR A 47 7.92 -6.80 -19.10
N LYS A 48 8.28 -7.88 -18.37
CA LYS A 48 9.15 -8.98 -18.85
C LYS A 48 8.37 -10.19 -19.37
N GLY A 49 7.05 -10.07 -19.58
CA GLY A 49 6.19 -11.15 -20.05
C GLY A 49 5.96 -12.28 -19.03
N LYS A 50 6.35 -12.11 -17.76
CA LYS A 50 6.25 -13.15 -16.71
C LYS A 50 4.94 -13.04 -15.94
N SER A 51 3.79 -13.02 -16.64
CA SER A 51 2.47 -12.73 -16.11
C SER A 51 2.06 -13.63 -14.95
N GLU A 52 2.31 -14.94 -14.99
CA GLU A 52 1.96 -15.85 -13.91
C GLU A 52 2.76 -15.58 -12.63
N LYS A 53 4.02 -15.20 -12.75
CA LYS A 53 4.83 -14.78 -11.60
C LYS A 53 4.34 -13.46 -11.02
N ALA A 54 3.93 -12.52 -11.88
CA ALA A 54 3.35 -11.26 -11.46
C ALA A 54 2.04 -11.47 -10.69
N LYS A 55 1.12 -12.29 -11.19
CA LYS A 55 -0.14 -12.64 -10.51
C LYS A 55 0.09 -13.21 -9.11
N LYS A 56 1.10 -14.08 -8.93
CA LYS A 56 1.46 -14.59 -7.60
C LYS A 56 1.88 -13.47 -6.64
N LEU A 57 2.63 -12.48 -7.12
CA LEU A 57 3.02 -11.33 -6.30
C LEU A 57 1.85 -10.40 -6.00
N TYR A 58 0.95 -10.15 -6.96
CA TYR A 58 -0.28 -9.39 -6.72
C TYR A 58 -1.15 -10.08 -5.68
N SER A 59 -1.31 -11.40 -5.74
CA SER A 59 -2.06 -12.15 -4.72
C SER A 59 -1.43 -12.06 -3.33
N LYS A 60 -0.09 -12.05 -3.24
CA LYS A 60 0.61 -11.84 -1.97
C LYS A 60 0.41 -10.42 -1.45
N ALA A 61 0.51 -9.42 -2.34
CA ALA A 61 0.26 -8.02 -2.01
C ALA A 61 -1.17 -7.83 -1.49
N PHE A 62 -2.17 -8.41 -2.14
CA PHE A 62 -3.56 -8.36 -1.71
C PHE A 62 -3.73 -8.84 -0.25
N LYS A 63 -3.15 -9.99 0.11
CA LYS A 63 -3.21 -10.52 1.49
C LYS A 63 -2.57 -9.57 2.52
N ASN A 64 -1.50 -8.89 2.15
CA ASN A 64 -0.88 -7.89 3.03
C ASN A 64 -1.75 -6.64 3.15
N LEU A 65 -2.38 -6.19 2.06
CA LEU A 65 -3.32 -5.07 2.07
C LEU A 65 -4.55 -5.36 2.93
N GLU A 66 -5.07 -6.59 2.92
CA GLU A 66 -6.15 -6.99 3.84
C GLU A 66 -5.73 -6.84 5.32
N LYS A 67 -4.47 -7.19 5.64
CA LYS A 67 -3.94 -6.98 7.00
C LYS A 67 -3.76 -5.50 7.32
N ALA A 68 -3.26 -4.70 6.36
CA ALA A 68 -3.16 -3.25 6.52
C ALA A 68 -4.54 -2.62 6.74
N ASN A 69 -5.55 -3.02 5.96
CA ASN A 69 -6.92 -2.52 6.07
C ASN A 69 -7.59 -2.85 7.42
N LYS A 70 -7.21 -3.96 8.06
CA LYS A 70 -7.70 -4.28 9.41
C LYS A 70 -7.19 -3.29 10.45
N LYS A 71 -5.99 -2.72 10.24
CA LYS A 71 -5.36 -1.74 11.13
C LYS A 71 -5.84 -0.32 10.83
N ASP A 72 -5.98 0.04 9.55
CA ASP A 72 -6.42 1.36 9.09
C ASP A 72 -7.56 1.21 8.07
N LYS A 73 -8.79 1.28 8.57
CA LYS A 73 -10.01 1.04 7.78
C LYS A 73 -10.46 2.24 6.95
N ASN A 74 -9.88 3.41 7.20
CA ASN A 74 -10.30 4.66 6.57
C ASN A 74 -9.22 5.24 5.64
N ASN A 75 -8.34 4.40 5.13
CA ASN A 75 -7.27 4.81 4.25
C ASN A 75 -7.63 4.53 2.77
N PRO A 76 -7.91 5.56 1.96
CA PRO A 76 -8.27 5.38 0.56
C PRO A 76 -7.15 4.77 -0.27
N ASP A 77 -5.87 4.98 0.08
CA ASP A 77 -4.75 4.37 -0.63
C ASP A 77 -4.73 2.85 -0.47
N ILE A 78 -5.10 2.33 0.71
CA ILE A 78 -5.23 0.88 0.91
C ILE A 78 -6.33 0.31 0.00
N PHE A 79 -7.49 0.98 -0.08
CA PHE A 79 -8.56 0.56 -0.99
C PHE A 79 -8.16 0.66 -2.46
N ASN A 80 -7.38 1.67 -2.83
CA ASN A 80 -6.81 1.78 -4.18
C ASN A 80 -5.96 0.55 -4.53
N TYR A 81 -5.03 0.16 -3.67
CA TYR A 81 -4.19 -1.01 -3.90
C TYR A 81 -4.94 -2.35 -3.80
N LEU A 82 -5.96 -2.47 -2.93
CA LEU A 82 -6.84 -3.64 -2.89
C LEU A 82 -7.60 -3.81 -4.22
N GLY A 83 -8.17 -2.72 -4.73
CA GLY A 83 -8.81 -2.70 -6.05
C GLY A 83 -7.83 -3.04 -7.17
N PHE A 84 -6.66 -2.39 -7.19
CA PHE A 84 -5.63 -2.64 -8.19
C PHE A 84 -5.17 -4.10 -8.21
N THR A 85 -4.82 -4.66 -7.06
CA THR A 85 -4.36 -6.05 -6.98
C THR A 85 -5.45 -7.04 -7.34
N SER A 86 -6.72 -6.79 -6.94
CA SER A 86 -7.87 -7.60 -7.35
C SER A 86 -8.06 -7.58 -8.87
N ARG A 87 -7.96 -6.41 -9.51
CA ARG A 87 -8.05 -6.28 -10.97
C ARG A 87 -6.92 -7.05 -11.67
N LYS A 88 -5.68 -6.93 -11.18
CA LYS A 88 -4.49 -7.59 -11.76
C LYS A 88 -4.52 -9.12 -11.65
N ILE A 89 -5.26 -9.68 -10.69
CA ILE A 89 -5.47 -11.14 -10.59
C ILE A 89 -6.76 -11.60 -11.30
N GLY A 90 -7.55 -10.68 -11.87
CA GLY A 90 -8.75 -10.98 -12.66
C GLY A 90 -10.07 -10.93 -11.88
N ASN A 91 -10.07 -10.49 -10.62
CA ASN A 91 -11.27 -10.39 -9.78
C ASN A 91 -11.93 -9.01 -9.94
N PHE A 92 -12.54 -8.75 -11.09
CA PHE A 92 -13.04 -7.42 -11.47
C PHE A 92 -14.16 -6.89 -10.57
N GLU A 93 -15.11 -7.74 -10.17
CA GLU A 93 -16.20 -7.35 -9.26
C GLU A 93 -15.67 -6.93 -7.87
N ILE A 94 -14.68 -7.66 -7.36
CA ILE A 94 -14.03 -7.35 -6.07
C ILE A 94 -13.23 -6.06 -6.21
N ALA A 95 -12.55 -5.85 -7.34
CA ALA A 95 -11.81 -4.63 -7.61
C ALA A 95 -12.73 -3.41 -7.59
N GLU A 96 -13.87 -3.45 -8.29
CA GLU A 96 -14.87 -2.37 -8.31
C GLU A 96 -15.36 -2.03 -6.89
N LYS A 97 -15.71 -3.06 -6.10
CA LYS A 97 -16.15 -2.86 -4.71
C LYS A 97 -15.11 -2.09 -3.87
N PHE A 98 -13.84 -2.46 -3.96
CA PHE A 98 -12.79 -1.77 -3.21
C PHE A 98 -12.59 -0.33 -3.70
N TYR A 99 -12.55 -0.09 -5.00
CA TYR A 99 -12.45 1.27 -5.53
C TYR A 99 -13.62 2.15 -5.06
N LEU A 100 -14.85 1.64 -5.12
CA LEU A 100 -16.03 2.37 -4.65
C LEU A 100 -15.99 2.63 -3.12
N GLN A 101 -15.43 1.71 -2.33
CA GLN A 101 -15.20 1.97 -0.90
C GLN A 101 -14.19 3.09 -0.67
N GLY A 102 -13.09 3.11 -1.40
CA GLY A 102 -12.11 4.18 -1.34
C GLY A 102 -12.68 5.54 -1.76
N LEU A 103 -13.53 5.57 -2.80
CA LEU A 103 -14.20 6.80 -3.26
C LEU A 103 -15.27 7.30 -2.28
N LYS A 104 -15.84 6.47 -1.41
CA LYS A 104 -16.70 6.94 -0.31
C LYS A 104 -15.91 7.73 0.72
N ILE A 105 -14.62 7.43 0.91
CA ILE A 105 -13.73 8.12 1.83
C ILE A 105 -13.18 9.39 1.15
N LYS A 106 -12.68 9.26 -0.08
CA LYS A 106 -12.08 10.33 -0.86
C LYS A 106 -12.59 10.31 -2.30
N PRO A 107 -13.69 11.03 -2.62
CA PRO A 107 -14.32 11.01 -3.94
C PRO A 107 -13.41 11.48 -5.08
N ASP A 108 -12.48 12.38 -4.81
CA ASP A 108 -11.52 12.98 -5.74
C ASP A 108 -10.16 12.27 -5.75
N HIS A 109 -10.05 11.06 -5.23
CA HIS A 109 -8.79 10.33 -5.20
C HIS A 109 -8.32 9.97 -6.62
N ASN A 110 -7.25 10.61 -7.10
CA ASN A 110 -6.77 10.49 -8.49
C ASN A 110 -6.55 9.04 -8.91
N GLY A 111 -5.73 8.28 -8.18
CA GLY A 111 -5.40 6.91 -8.55
C GLY A 111 -6.60 5.95 -8.51
N ILE A 112 -7.61 6.18 -7.63
CA ILE A 112 -8.82 5.34 -7.63
C ILE A 112 -9.68 5.66 -8.85
N ASN A 113 -9.89 6.95 -9.17
CA ASN A 113 -10.68 7.33 -10.34
C ASN A 113 -10.03 6.84 -11.64
N GLU A 114 -8.70 6.91 -11.75
CA GLU A 114 -7.96 6.34 -12.88
C GLU A 114 -8.17 4.83 -12.98
N TYR A 115 -7.83 4.06 -11.93
CA TYR A 115 -7.87 2.60 -12.01
C TYR A 115 -9.29 2.01 -12.08
N LEU A 116 -10.28 2.68 -11.50
CA LEU A 116 -11.68 2.32 -11.69
C LEU A 116 -12.12 2.62 -13.14
N GLY A 117 -11.67 3.73 -13.70
CA GLY A 117 -11.89 4.05 -15.12
C GLY A 117 -11.27 3.00 -16.04
N GLU A 118 -10.04 2.57 -15.79
CA GLU A 118 -9.41 1.46 -16.51
C GLU A 118 -10.21 0.16 -16.40
N LEU A 119 -10.68 -0.17 -15.19
CA LEU A 119 -11.51 -1.35 -14.96
C LEU A 119 -12.79 -1.28 -15.81
N TYR A 120 -13.44 -0.11 -15.87
CA TYR A 120 -14.63 0.08 -16.69
C TYR A 120 -14.34 -0.06 -18.19
N VAL A 121 -13.20 0.39 -18.68
CA VAL A 121 -12.77 0.13 -20.06
C VAL A 121 -12.58 -1.37 -20.29
N GLN A 122 -11.89 -2.08 -19.39
CA GLN A 122 -11.67 -3.54 -19.47
C GLN A 122 -12.98 -4.35 -19.47
N THR A 123 -14.00 -3.85 -18.81
CA THR A 123 -15.32 -4.48 -18.71
C THR A 123 -16.35 -3.90 -19.71
N ASN A 124 -15.88 -3.13 -20.70
CA ASN A 124 -16.68 -2.49 -21.75
C ASN A 124 -17.78 -1.52 -21.25
N GLN A 125 -17.55 -0.89 -20.09
CA GLN A 125 -18.43 0.11 -19.47
C GLN A 125 -17.90 1.52 -19.76
N ILE A 126 -17.77 1.88 -21.03
CA ILE A 126 -17.05 3.10 -21.48
C ILE A 126 -17.63 4.39 -20.89
N ASP A 127 -18.95 4.50 -20.74
CA ASP A 127 -19.58 5.71 -20.20
C ASP A 127 -19.22 5.92 -18.73
N LYS A 128 -19.17 4.87 -17.92
CA LYS A 128 -18.67 4.96 -16.55
C LYS A 128 -17.18 5.33 -16.49
N ALA A 129 -16.37 4.87 -17.46
CA ALA A 129 -14.96 5.30 -17.53
C ALA A 129 -14.83 6.79 -17.80
N LYS A 130 -15.68 7.36 -18.69
CA LYS A 130 -15.73 8.80 -18.94
C LYS A 130 -16.15 9.61 -17.70
N GLU A 131 -17.11 9.11 -16.92
CA GLU A 131 -17.47 9.74 -15.62
C GLU A 131 -16.25 9.83 -14.67
N ARG A 132 -15.41 8.81 -14.64
CA ARG A 132 -14.17 8.86 -13.84
C ARG A 132 -13.17 9.84 -14.40
N LEU A 133 -13.06 9.93 -15.73
CA LEU A 133 -12.21 10.91 -16.40
C LEU A 133 -12.67 12.34 -16.09
N ASP A 134 -13.97 12.61 -16.08
CA ASP A 134 -14.51 13.92 -15.75
C ASP A 134 -14.16 14.37 -14.32
N VAL A 135 -14.12 13.45 -13.35
CA VAL A 135 -13.64 13.76 -11.99
C VAL A 135 -12.17 14.22 -12.02
N LEU A 136 -11.34 13.64 -12.87
CA LEU A 136 -9.92 13.96 -12.98
C LEU A 136 -9.63 15.25 -13.79
N LYS A 137 -10.61 15.84 -14.45
CA LYS A 137 -10.42 16.94 -15.42
C LYS A 137 -9.61 18.11 -14.89
N ASN A 138 -9.74 18.43 -13.61
CA ASN A 138 -9.10 19.60 -13.00
C ASN A 138 -7.93 19.23 -12.05
N CYS A 139 -7.50 17.96 -12.03
CA CYS A 139 -6.46 17.53 -11.08
C CYS A 139 -5.05 18.02 -11.47
N ASN A 140 -4.82 18.44 -12.72
CA ASN A 140 -3.50 18.70 -13.27
C ASN A 140 -2.50 17.55 -13.00
N CYS A 141 -2.97 16.32 -13.17
CA CYS A 141 -2.27 15.10 -12.82
C CYS A 141 -2.11 14.16 -14.02
N LYS A 142 -1.16 13.24 -13.95
CA LYS A 142 -0.90 12.26 -15.02
C LYS A 142 -2.05 11.27 -15.20
N GLU A 143 -2.77 10.97 -14.14
CA GLU A 143 -3.89 10.04 -14.11
C GLU A 143 -4.99 10.41 -15.10
N TYR A 144 -5.21 11.73 -15.32
CA TYR A 144 -6.15 12.19 -16.35
C TYR A 144 -5.70 11.77 -17.75
N SER A 145 -4.45 12.06 -18.11
CA SER A 145 -3.93 11.75 -19.47
C SER A 145 -3.79 10.25 -19.69
N GLU A 146 -3.46 9.51 -18.66
CA GLU A 146 -3.34 8.05 -18.69
C GLU A 146 -4.72 7.42 -18.95
N LEU A 147 -5.75 7.80 -18.19
CA LEU A 147 -7.11 7.30 -18.39
C LEU A 147 -7.72 7.77 -19.75
N GLU A 148 -7.48 9.02 -20.15
CA GLU A 148 -7.94 9.52 -21.45
C GLU A 148 -7.36 8.68 -22.60
N LEU A 149 -6.07 8.33 -22.54
CA LEU A 149 -5.43 7.49 -23.54
C LEU A 149 -6.07 6.10 -23.58
N ILE A 150 -6.32 5.48 -22.42
CA ILE A 150 -6.94 4.15 -22.31
C ILE A 150 -8.36 4.15 -22.87
N ILE A 151 -9.15 5.17 -22.60
CA ILE A 151 -10.51 5.32 -23.16
C ILE A 151 -10.44 5.45 -24.69
N LYS A 152 -9.56 6.34 -25.20
CA LYS A 152 -9.39 6.57 -26.65
C LYS A 152 -8.96 5.32 -27.39
N THR A 153 -8.12 4.51 -26.79
CA THR A 153 -7.59 3.29 -27.39
C THR A 153 -8.37 2.04 -27.02
N ARG A 154 -9.47 2.16 -26.29
CA ARG A 154 -10.28 1.06 -25.75
C ARG A 154 -9.43 -0.02 -25.07
N GLY A 155 -8.44 0.40 -24.32
CA GLY A 155 -7.54 -0.48 -23.59
C GLY A 155 -6.49 -1.22 -24.43
N THR A 156 -6.33 -0.90 -25.71
CA THR A 156 -5.30 -1.53 -26.56
C THR A 156 -3.91 -0.96 -26.32
N LYS A 157 -3.80 0.25 -25.77
CA LYS A 157 -2.56 0.85 -25.30
C LYS A 157 -2.57 0.91 -23.78
N ILE A 158 -1.57 0.28 -23.19
CA ILE A 158 -1.28 0.30 -21.76
C ILE A 158 0.10 0.96 -21.63
N TYR A 159 0.25 1.90 -20.73
CA TYR A 159 1.53 2.58 -20.42
C TYR A 159 2.33 1.81 -19.39
#